data_b20facf1af4ce3f5795888386c934017
#
_entry.id   b20facf1af4ce3f5795888386c934017
#
_cell.length_a   1.000
_cell.length_b   1.000
_cell.length_c   1.000
_cell.angle_alpha   90.00
_cell.angle_beta   90.00
_cell.angle_gamma   90.00
#
_symmetry.space_group_name_H-M   'P 1'
#
loop_
_entity.id
_entity.type
_entity.pdbx_description
1 polymer ?
#
loop_
_entity_poly.entity_id
_entity_poly.type
_entity_poly.pdbx_seq_one_letter_code
_entity_poly.pdbx_strand_id
1 'polypeptide(L)'
;MIGILMISLVVMMSSSAFAQSEITREQFAEIHQHGDASRNQIRQIVESLCNEHNVEDREKKIDEYMRSQYDKDLFDCYYEVAKKYLTVDDYKYYVGRKNNPAIRLASEHQAKLKKMTIDSMAVFIDLAEQVISDGQSTVVEYECPKSYRAKWEKYNSENDAIRKSVFSLIQQTTGSNMDEDEMIQIFIPCVSAKVCNWAYKILTEKDLDIFIKEKKSPSHQHIMQYRQAMVKSPDDNIGTAIMKKIMTYFGIEE
;
A
#
# COMPACT_ATOMS: atom_id res chain seq x y z
N MET A 1 -5.87 10.39 -54.80
CA MET A 1 -6.87 9.67 -54.00
C MET A 1 -6.39 8.39 -53.31
N ILE A 2 -5.15 7.93 -53.55
CA ILE A 2 -4.58 6.71 -52.93
C ILE A 2 -3.90 6.97 -51.59
N GLY A 3 -3.47 8.23 -51.32
CA GLY A 3 -2.77 8.59 -50.07
C GLY A 3 -3.64 8.66 -48.81
N ILE A 4 -4.94 8.89 -48.95
CA ILE A 4 -5.88 9.04 -47.81
C ILE A 4 -6.33 7.68 -47.27
N LEU A 5 -6.34 6.64 -48.13
CA LEU A 5 -6.74 5.27 -47.73
C LEU A 5 -5.67 4.56 -46.88
N MET A 6 -4.38 4.89 -47.06
CA MET A 6 -3.29 4.28 -46.31
C MET A 6 -3.19 4.84 -44.86
N ILE A 7 -3.54 6.12 -44.67
CA ILE A 7 -3.55 6.73 -43.33
C ILE A 7 -4.70 6.16 -42.46
N SER A 8 -5.83 5.88 -43.08
CA SER A 8 -6.97 5.26 -42.35
C SER A 8 -6.69 3.81 -41.96
N LEU A 9 -5.88 3.08 -42.70
CA LEU A 9 -5.52 1.68 -42.36
C LEU A 9 -4.49 1.61 -41.24
N VAL A 10 -3.56 2.57 -41.16
CA VAL A 10 -2.57 2.64 -40.09
C VAL A 10 -3.19 3.10 -38.77
N VAL A 11 -4.21 3.98 -38.82
CA VAL A 11 -4.95 4.42 -37.62
C VAL A 11 -5.88 3.31 -37.11
N MET A 12 -6.40 2.43 -37.97
CA MET A 12 -7.20 1.27 -37.53
C MET A 12 -6.34 0.11 -36.97
N MET A 13 -5.05 0.03 -37.36
CA MET A 13 -4.15 -0.98 -36.77
C MET A 13 -3.54 -0.58 -35.43
N SER A 14 -3.58 0.72 -35.07
CA SER A 14 -3.09 1.19 -33.77
C SER A 14 -4.16 1.17 -32.67
N SER A 15 -5.40 0.85 -32.97
CA SER A 15 -6.49 0.73 -31.99
C SER A 15 -6.91 -0.70 -31.67
N SER A 16 -6.16 -1.72 -32.09
CA SER A 16 -6.14 -2.99 -31.37
C SER A 16 -5.25 -2.81 -30.13
N ALA A 17 -5.68 -1.96 -29.20
CA ALA A 17 -5.36 -2.17 -27.81
C ALA A 17 -5.75 -3.63 -27.57
N PHE A 18 -4.78 -4.53 -27.42
CA PHE A 18 -5.01 -5.85 -26.89
C PHE A 18 -5.79 -5.59 -25.60
N ALA A 19 -7.08 -5.89 -25.61
CA ALA A 19 -7.87 -5.85 -24.40
C ALA A 19 -7.17 -6.83 -23.48
N GLN A 20 -6.38 -6.30 -22.53
CA GLN A 20 -5.71 -7.14 -21.55
C GLN A 20 -6.83 -7.88 -20.83
N SER A 21 -6.78 -9.21 -20.87
CA SER A 21 -7.80 -10.02 -20.22
C SER A 21 -7.77 -9.74 -18.71
N GLU A 22 -8.95 -9.55 -18.15
CA GLU A 22 -9.12 -9.38 -16.69
C GLU A 22 -8.53 -10.58 -15.95
N ILE A 23 -8.03 -10.35 -14.72
CA ILE A 23 -7.57 -11.42 -13.84
C ILE A 23 -8.74 -12.36 -13.51
N THR A 24 -8.50 -13.69 -13.57
CA THR A 24 -9.54 -14.65 -13.16
C THR A 24 -9.61 -14.77 -11.63
N ARG A 25 -10.73 -15.34 -11.15
CA ARG A 25 -10.92 -15.54 -9.70
C ARG A 25 -9.88 -16.48 -9.11
N GLU A 26 -9.50 -17.53 -9.83
CA GLU A 26 -8.47 -18.49 -9.41
C GLU A 26 -7.09 -17.85 -9.37
N GLN A 27 -6.74 -17.05 -10.38
CA GLN A 27 -5.48 -16.31 -10.42
C GLN A 27 -5.41 -15.30 -9.27
N PHE A 28 -6.53 -14.60 -9.01
CA PHE A 28 -6.59 -13.67 -7.89
C PHE A 28 -6.45 -14.38 -6.55
N ALA A 29 -7.10 -15.52 -6.35
CA ALA A 29 -6.98 -16.32 -5.13
C ALA A 29 -5.55 -16.78 -4.84
N GLU A 30 -4.75 -17.06 -5.88
CA GLU A 30 -3.34 -17.46 -5.73
C GLU A 30 -2.44 -16.31 -5.22
N ILE A 31 -2.75 -15.07 -5.61
CA ILE A 31 -1.93 -13.91 -5.25
C ILE A 31 -2.46 -13.11 -4.06
N HIS A 32 -3.74 -13.27 -3.74
CA HIS A 32 -4.39 -12.55 -2.64
C HIS A 32 -4.20 -13.30 -1.33
N GLN A 33 -3.57 -12.64 -0.35
CA GLN A 33 -3.41 -13.16 1.00
C GLN A 33 -4.23 -12.31 1.96
N HIS A 34 -5.19 -12.94 2.64
CA HIS A 34 -5.92 -12.32 3.74
C HIS A 34 -5.04 -12.27 4.99
N GLY A 35 -5.00 -11.13 5.65
CA GLY A 35 -4.41 -11.02 6.98
C GLY A 35 -5.46 -11.25 8.06
N ASP A 36 -5.18 -12.11 9.02
CA ASP A 36 -6.07 -12.41 10.16
C ASP A 36 -6.32 -11.21 11.09
N ALA A 37 -5.48 -10.16 11.00
CA ALA A 37 -5.51 -9.03 11.93
C ALA A 37 -6.84 -8.23 11.94
N SER A 38 -7.58 -8.23 10.82
CA SER A 38 -8.85 -7.49 10.71
C SER A 38 -10.06 -8.25 11.24
N ARG A 39 -9.97 -9.58 11.41
CA ARG A 39 -11.14 -10.42 11.74
C ARG A 39 -11.79 -10.06 13.07
N ASN A 40 -10.98 -9.81 14.10
CA ASN A 40 -11.49 -9.42 15.42
C ASN A 40 -12.11 -8.01 15.41
N GLN A 41 -11.53 -7.08 14.66
CA GLN A 41 -12.09 -5.73 14.51
C GLN A 41 -13.45 -5.78 13.80
N ILE A 42 -13.55 -6.53 12.71
CA ILE A 42 -14.83 -6.70 12.00
C ILE A 42 -15.86 -7.38 12.89
N ARG A 43 -15.47 -8.40 13.67
CA ARG A 43 -16.40 -9.02 14.64
C ARG A 43 -16.97 -7.98 15.60
N GLN A 44 -16.16 -7.11 16.19
CA GLN A 44 -16.63 -6.05 17.08
C GLN A 44 -17.60 -5.08 16.39
N ILE A 45 -17.32 -4.71 15.13
CA ILE A 45 -18.20 -3.86 14.34
C ILE A 45 -19.55 -4.55 14.09
N VAL A 46 -19.54 -5.84 13.74
CA VAL A 46 -20.76 -6.63 13.53
C VAL A 46 -21.57 -6.75 14.83
N GLU A 47 -20.90 -6.97 15.96
CA GLU A 47 -21.54 -7.01 17.28
C GLU A 47 -22.22 -5.67 17.62
N SER A 48 -21.56 -4.53 17.34
CA SER A 48 -22.14 -3.21 17.54
C SER A 48 -23.40 -3.00 16.69
N LEU A 49 -23.30 -3.29 15.39
CA LEU A 49 -24.43 -3.19 14.45
C LEU A 49 -25.62 -4.05 14.86
N CYS A 50 -25.37 -5.33 15.21
CA CYS A 50 -26.44 -6.23 15.64
C CYS A 50 -27.11 -5.76 16.94
N ASN A 51 -26.37 -5.10 17.84
CA ASN A 51 -26.91 -4.49 19.05
C ASN A 51 -27.79 -3.27 18.72
N GLU A 52 -27.30 -2.36 17.87
CA GLU A 52 -28.03 -1.15 17.48
C GLU A 52 -29.35 -1.45 16.79
N HIS A 53 -29.39 -2.53 15.99
CA HIS A 53 -30.56 -2.95 15.23
C HIS A 53 -31.38 -4.06 15.92
N ASN A 54 -31.06 -4.40 17.17
CA ASN A 54 -31.80 -5.42 17.97
C ASN A 54 -31.95 -6.76 17.24
N VAL A 55 -30.88 -7.24 16.58
CA VAL A 55 -30.93 -8.52 15.86
C VAL A 55 -31.14 -9.67 16.82
N GLU A 56 -32.19 -10.48 16.60
CA GLU A 56 -32.49 -11.68 17.40
C GLU A 56 -31.41 -12.75 17.20
N ASP A 57 -31.11 -13.52 18.26
CA ASP A 57 -30.10 -14.60 18.27
C ASP A 57 -28.71 -14.14 17.77
N ARG A 58 -28.37 -12.88 18.04
CA ARG A 58 -27.20 -12.20 17.46
C ARG A 58 -25.88 -12.95 17.62
N GLU A 59 -25.57 -13.46 18.81
CA GLU A 59 -24.31 -14.18 19.06
C GLU A 59 -24.15 -15.41 18.16
N LYS A 60 -25.20 -16.21 18.06
CA LYS A 60 -25.22 -17.39 17.20
C LYS A 60 -25.06 -17.00 15.72
N LYS A 61 -25.79 -15.99 15.26
CA LYS A 61 -25.74 -15.51 13.87
C LYS A 61 -24.36 -14.91 13.54
N ILE A 62 -23.76 -14.18 14.47
CA ILE A 62 -22.41 -13.62 14.30
C ILE A 62 -21.38 -14.74 14.19
N ASP A 63 -21.43 -15.74 15.08
CA ASP A 63 -20.51 -16.88 15.01
C ASP A 63 -20.67 -17.67 13.71
N GLU A 64 -21.89 -17.85 13.25
CA GLU A 64 -22.19 -18.52 11.98
C GLU A 64 -21.64 -17.72 10.78
N TYR A 65 -21.91 -16.42 10.71
CA TYR A 65 -21.40 -15.53 9.67
C TYR A 65 -19.87 -15.53 9.63
N MET A 66 -19.23 -15.29 10.75
CA MET A 66 -17.76 -15.23 10.85
C MET A 66 -17.09 -16.56 10.50
N ARG A 67 -17.76 -17.70 10.74
CA ARG A 67 -17.23 -19.02 10.44
C ARG A 67 -17.45 -19.46 8.99
N SER A 68 -18.59 -19.13 8.40
CA SER A 68 -19.04 -19.74 7.13
C SER A 68 -19.11 -18.80 5.95
N GLN A 69 -19.28 -17.48 6.17
CA GLN A 69 -19.59 -16.53 5.11
C GLN A 69 -18.58 -15.38 5.00
N TYR A 70 -18.03 -14.89 6.10
CA TYR A 70 -17.18 -13.69 6.14
C TYR A 70 -16.02 -13.73 5.15
N ASP A 71 -15.22 -14.80 5.17
CA ASP A 71 -14.02 -14.89 4.31
C ASP A 71 -14.39 -14.91 2.81
N LYS A 72 -15.52 -15.52 2.48
CA LYS A 72 -16.05 -15.53 1.11
C LYS A 72 -16.51 -14.12 0.70
N ASP A 73 -17.27 -13.45 1.54
CA ASP A 73 -17.77 -12.10 1.26
C ASP A 73 -16.62 -11.10 1.13
N LEU A 74 -15.62 -11.19 2.00
CA LEU A 74 -14.44 -10.36 1.97
C LEU A 74 -13.63 -10.60 0.68
N PHE A 75 -13.40 -11.87 0.33
CA PHE A 75 -12.73 -12.23 -0.92
C PHE A 75 -13.48 -11.69 -2.14
N ASP A 76 -14.81 -11.84 -2.18
CA ASP A 76 -15.65 -11.34 -3.26
C ASP A 76 -15.52 -9.81 -3.41
N CYS A 77 -15.53 -9.06 -2.31
CA CYS A 77 -15.32 -7.62 -2.33
C CYS A 77 -13.95 -7.26 -2.95
N TYR A 78 -12.89 -7.92 -2.53
CA TYR A 78 -11.56 -7.70 -3.09
C TYR A 78 -11.48 -8.06 -4.58
N TYR A 79 -12.09 -9.18 -4.97
CA TYR A 79 -12.06 -9.64 -6.36
C TYR A 79 -12.84 -8.70 -7.28
N GLU A 80 -14.00 -8.19 -6.86
CA GLU A 80 -14.78 -7.23 -7.66
C GLU A 80 -14.01 -5.93 -7.96
N VAL A 81 -13.18 -5.48 -7.02
CA VAL A 81 -12.28 -4.35 -7.28
C VAL A 81 -11.09 -4.79 -8.13
N ALA A 82 -10.48 -5.95 -7.83
CA ALA A 82 -9.30 -6.44 -8.54
C ALA A 82 -9.52 -6.57 -10.05
N LYS A 83 -10.65 -7.12 -10.49
CA LYS A 83 -10.94 -7.29 -11.91
C LYS A 83 -11.05 -5.99 -12.70
N LYS A 84 -11.25 -4.83 -12.04
CA LYS A 84 -11.27 -3.51 -12.68
C LYS A 84 -9.87 -2.96 -12.94
N TYR A 85 -8.88 -3.38 -12.16
CA TYR A 85 -7.53 -2.80 -12.15
C TYR A 85 -6.43 -3.78 -12.52
N LEU A 86 -6.64 -5.08 -12.31
CA LEU A 86 -5.63 -6.11 -12.51
C LEU A 86 -5.93 -6.97 -13.74
N THR A 87 -4.88 -7.34 -14.43
CA THR A 87 -4.91 -8.17 -15.66
C THR A 87 -4.19 -9.48 -15.44
N VAL A 88 -4.33 -10.41 -16.40
CA VAL A 88 -3.56 -11.66 -16.42
C VAL A 88 -2.05 -11.41 -16.45
N ASP A 89 -1.60 -10.31 -17.08
CA ASP A 89 -0.17 -10.00 -17.10
C ASP A 89 0.33 -9.50 -15.76
N ASP A 90 -0.52 -8.83 -14.97
CA ASP A 90 -0.20 -8.45 -13.59
C ASP A 90 -0.08 -9.69 -12.69
N TYR A 91 -0.93 -10.68 -12.88
CA TYR A 91 -0.81 -11.99 -12.22
C TYR A 91 0.52 -12.68 -12.57
N LYS A 92 0.87 -12.78 -13.87
CA LYS A 92 2.15 -13.37 -14.31
C LYS A 92 3.35 -12.62 -13.71
N TYR A 93 3.28 -11.28 -13.70
CA TYR A 93 4.30 -10.45 -13.08
C TYR A 93 4.46 -10.77 -11.59
N TYR A 94 3.36 -10.87 -10.85
CA TYR A 94 3.36 -11.18 -9.42
C TYR A 94 3.97 -12.56 -9.12
N VAL A 95 3.53 -13.59 -9.85
CA VAL A 95 4.06 -14.96 -9.72
C VAL A 95 5.54 -15.03 -10.10
N GLY A 96 5.91 -14.38 -11.21
CA GLY A 96 7.31 -14.27 -11.63
C GLY A 96 8.19 -13.58 -10.58
N ARG A 97 7.68 -12.52 -9.95
CA ARG A 97 8.35 -11.80 -8.86
C ARG A 97 8.54 -12.70 -7.64
N LYS A 98 7.51 -13.40 -7.19
CA LYS A 98 7.55 -14.32 -6.05
C LYS A 98 8.60 -15.44 -6.24
N ASN A 99 8.77 -15.89 -7.48
CA ASN A 99 9.68 -16.97 -7.83
C ASN A 99 11.11 -16.50 -8.18
N ASN A 100 11.36 -15.18 -8.25
CA ASN A 100 12.68 -14.63 -8.57
C ASN A 100 13.55 -14.52 -7.30
N PRO A 101 14.67 -15.29 -7.20
CA PRO A 101 15.50 -15.28 -6.00
C PRO A 101 16.08 -13.91 -5.65
N ALA A 102 16.45 -13.12 -6.65
CA ALA A 102 17.01 -11.78 -6.43
C ALA A 102 15.98 -10.81 -5.86
N ILE A 103 14.73 -10.88 -6.34
CA ILE A 103 13.63 -10.06 -5.82
C ILE A 103 13.25 -10.50 -4.40
N ARG A 104 13.23 -11.81 -4.14
CA ARG A 104 13.00 -12.34 -2.79
C ARG A 104 14.02 -11.81 -1.80
N LEU A 105 15.32 -11.94 -2.12
CA LEU A 105 16.39 -11.46 -1.26
C LEU A 105 16.29 -9.94 -1.02
N ALA A 106 16.07 -9.15 -2.07
CA ALA A 106 15.85 -7.71 -1.93
C ALA A 106 14.64 -7.39 -1.03
N SER A 107 13.54 -8.14 -1.16
CA SER A 107 12.35 -7.99 -0.32
C SER A 107 12.61 -8.36 1.14
N GLU A 108 13.42 -9.37 1.42
CA GLU A 108 13.86 -9.73 2.77
C GLU A 108 14.70 -8.61 3.40
N HIS A 109 15.61 -8.00 2.64
CA HIS A 109 16.38 -6.85 3.08
C HIS A 109 15.47 -5.65 3.37
N GLN A 110 14.49 -5.38 2.50
CA GLN A 110 13.50 -4.32 2.72
C GLN A 110 12.67 -4.56 3.99
N ALA A 111 12.25 -5.81 4.25
CA ALA A 111 11.52 -6.15 5.46
C ALA A 111 12.37 -5.93 6.72
N LYS A 112 13.67 -6.27 6.68
CA LYS A 112 14.62 -5.97 7.78
C LYS A 112 14.74 -4.48 8.02
N LEU A 113 14.88 -3.67 6.95
CA LEU A 113 14.93 -2.21 7.08
C LEU A 113 13.65 -1.65 7.69
N LYS A 114 12.48 -2.11 7.21
CA LYS A 114 11.19 -1.71 7.76
C LYS A 114 11.08 -2.03 9.25
N LYS A 115 11.45 -3.24 9.65
CA LYS A 115 11.45 -3.65 11.06
C LYS A 115 12.38 -2.76 11.88
N MET A 116 13.62 -2.52 11.44
CA MET A 116 14.57 -1.65 12.12
C MET A 116 14.03 -0.22 12.27
N THR A 117 13.39 0.32 11.24
CA THR A 117 12.77 1.65 11.29
C THR A 117 11.66 1.71 12.33
N ILE A 118 10.80 0.68 12.42
CA ILE A 118 9.73 0.60 13.41
C ILE A 118 10.32 0.45 14.82
N ASP A 119 11.27 -0.45 15.02
CA ASP A 119 11.90 -0.71 16.32
C ASP A 119 12.70 0.52 16.82
N SER A 120 13.10 1.41 15.92
CA SER A 120 13.83 2.65 16.21
C SER A 120 12.94 3.90 16.23
N MET A 121 11.65 3.76 16.39
CA MET A 121 10.72 4.90 16.37
C MET A 121 11.05 5.93 17.47
N ALA A 122 11.51 5.49 18.64
CA ALA A 122 11.97 6.38 19.71
C ALA A 122 13.09 7.34 19.26
N VAL A 123 14.00 6.89 18.38
CA VAL A 123 15.06 7.74 17.83
C VAL A 123 14.50 8.90 17.00
N PHE A 124 13.39 8.69 16.30
CA PHE A 124 12.73 9.77 15.56
C PHE A 124 12.01 10.76 16.47
N ILE A 125 11.45 10.27 17.56
CA ILE A 125 10.82 11.12 18.58
C ILE A 125 11.89 12.00 19.25
N ASP A 126 13.00 11.41 19.71
CA ASP A 126 14.13 12.14 20.28
C ASP A 126 14.69 13.19 19.30
N LEU A 127 14.78 12.84 18.02
CA LEU A 127 15.24 13.75 16.97
C LEU A 127 14.26 14.92 16.75
N ALA A 128 12.95 14.64 16.80
CA ALA A 128 11.92 15.67 16.69
C ALA A 128 11.97 16.62 17.88
N GLU A 129 12.10 16.11 19.11
CA GLU A 129 12.23 16.91 20.32
C GLU A 129 13.48 17.83 20.28
N GLN A 130 14.61 17.32 19.79
CA GLN A 130 15.83 18.12 19.59
C GLN A 130 15.61 19.25 18.58
N VAL A 131 15.00 18.94 17.42
CA VAL A 131 14.71 19.94 16.38
C VAL A 131 13.76 21.02 16.91
N ILE A 132 12.74 20.64 17.69
CA ILE A 132 11.77 21.57 18.27
C ILE A 132 12.44 22.46 19.34
N SER A 133 13.31 21.88 20.20
CA SER A 133 13.94 22.63 21.29
C SER A 133 15.01 23.62 20.81
N ASP A 134 15.79 23.22 19.81
CA ASP A 134 16.96 24.00 19.39
C ASP A 134 16.63 24.97 18.23
N GLY A 135 15.46 24.84 17.61
CA GLY A 135 15.06 25.65 16.44
C GLY A 135 15.99 25.53 15.22
N GLN A 136 16.90 24.54 15.26
CA GLN A 136 17.90 24.30 14.21
C GLN A 136 17.81 22.83 13.76
N SER A 137 17.98 22.60 12.46
CA SER A 137 18.09 21.25 11.98
C SER A 137 19.36 20.60 12.53
N THR A 138 19.19 19.52 13.27
CA THR A 138 20.31 18.65 13.60
C THR A 138 20.82 18.03 12.32
N VAL A 139 22.00 18.47 11.85
CA VAL A 139 22.58 17.97 10.59
C VAL A 139 22.95 16.50 10.82
N VAL A 140 22.13 15.59 10.28
CA VAL A 140 22.49 14.18 10.22
C VAL A 140 23.36 13.95 8.99
N GLU A 141 24.63 13.60 9.23
CA GLU A 141 25.55 13.30 8.15
C GLU A 141 25.20 11.97 7.46
N TYR A 142 25.37 11.95 6.12
CA TYR A 142 25.23 10.73 5.35
C TYR A 142 26.49 9.87 5.49
N GLU A 143 26.36 8.67 6.05
CA GLU A 143 27.44 7.66 6.17
C GLU A 143 27.64 6.88 4.85
N CYS A 144 26.74 7.03 3.89
CA CYS A 144 26.77 6.31 2.63
C CYS A 144 27.45 7.08 1.50
N PRO A 145 28.01 6.38 0.47
CA PRO A 145 28.56 7.02 -0.72
C PRO A 145 27.51 7.85 -1.48
N LYS A 146 27.95 8.90 -2.16
CA LYS A 146 27.05 9.76 -2.99
C LYS A 146 26.27 8.98 -4.05
N SER A 147 26.88 7.93 -4.64
CA SER A 147 26.22 7.06 -5.63
C SER A 147 25.04 6.30 -5.00
N TYR A 148 25.21 5.75 -3.80
CA TYR A 148 24.17 5.08 -3.07
C TYR A 148 23.04 6.04 -2.68
N ARG A 149 23.39 7.20 -2.14
CA ARG A 149 22.44 8.25 -1.79
C ARG A 149 21.56 8.65 -2.97
N ALA A 150 22.13 8.89 -4.14
CA ALA A 150 21.38 9.25 -5.34
C ALA A 150 20.36 8.15 -5.75
N LYS A 151 20.72 6.86 -5.63
CA LYS A 151 19.79 5.75 -5.86
C LYS A 151 18.71 5.67 -4.79
N TRP A 152 19.08 5.89 -3.53
CA TRP A 152 18.14 5.92 -2.41
C TRP A 152 17.11 7.03 -2.56
N GLU A 153 17.54 8.24 -2.89
CA GLU A 153 16.66 9.39 -3.15
C GLU A 153 15.70 9.11 -4.31
N LYS A 154 16.19 8.49 -5.38
CA LYS A 154 15.36 8.06 -6.51
C LYS A 154 14.34 6.98 -6.12
N TYR A 155 14.74 6.02 -5.29
CA TYR A 155 13.83 5.00 -4.77
C TYR A 155 12.75 5.62 -3.88
N ASN A 156 13.09 6.64 -3.08
CA ASN A 156 12.17 7.28 -2.12
C ASN A 156 11.40 8.48 -2.69
N SER A 157 11.75 9.03 -3.85
CA SER A 157 11.15 10.26 -4.40
C SER A 157 9.63 10.21 -4.56
N GLU A 158 9.02 9.02 -4.51
CA GLU A 158 7.58 8.81 -4.68
C GLU A 158 6.85 8.43 -3.37
N ASN A 159 7.54 8.47 -2.22
CA ASN A 159 6.98 8.02 -0.95
C ASN A 159 6.42 9.16 -0.08
N ASP A 160 5.52 9.98 -0.61
CA ASP A 160 4.78 11.00 0.18
C ASP A 160 3.98 10.39 1.34
N ALA A 161 3.57 9.12 1.22
CA ALA A 161 2.84 8.44 2.29
C ALA A 161 3.69 8.28 3.57
N ILE A 162 5.00 8.01 3.45
CA ILE A 162 5.89 7.90 4.62
C ILE A 162 6.04 9.28 5.28
N ARG A 163 6.22 10.34 4.49
CA ARG A 163 6.31 11.71 5.01
C ARG A 163 5.09 12.08 5.84
N LYS A 164 3.89 11.87 5.29
CA LYS A 164 2.62 12.18 5.98
C LYS A 164 2.41 11.33 7.24
N SER A 165 2.77 10.05 7.20
CA SER A 165 2.66 9.17 8.37
C SER A 165 3.62 9.57 9.49
N VAL A 166 4.86 9.92 9.14
CA VAL A 166 5.86 10.40 10.10
C VAL A 166 5.41 11.74 10.71
N PHE A 167 4.93 12.67 9.88
CA PHE A 167 4.41 13.95 10.33
C PHE A 167 3.24 13.79 11.31
N SER A 168 2.22 13.00 10.93
CA SER A 168 1.08 12.72 11.81
C SER A 168 1.48 12.09 13.13
N LEU A 169 2.45 11.17 13.12
CA LEU A 169 2.95 10.54 14.33
C LEU A 169 3.64 11.55 15.25
N ILE A 170 4.48 12.43 14.69
CA ILE A 170 5.20 13.44 15.45
C ILE A 170 4.24 14.44 16.09
N GLN A 171 3.27 14.95 15.34
CA GLN A 171 2.24 15.82 15.91
C GLN A 171 1.49 15.17 17.07
N GLN A 172 1.13 13.89 16.93
CA GLN A 172 0.45 13.15 18.00
C GLN A 172 1.32 12.93 19.24
N THR A 173 2.62 12.73 19.04
CA THR A 173 3.52 12.34 20.14
C THR A 173 4.09 13.56 20.87
N THR A 174 4.43 14.63 20.14
CA THR A 174 5.08 15.81 20.73
C THR A 174 4.09 16.92 21.09
N GLY A 175 2.83 16.84 20.61
CA GLY A 175 1.86 17.93 20.77
C GLY A 175 2.30 19.25 20.09
N SER A 176 3.28 19.16 19.17
CA SER A 176 3.87 20.32 18.51
C SER A 176 2.85 21.05 17.63
N ASN A 177 2.81 22.38 17.76
CA ASN A 177 2.08 23.28 16.87
C ASN A 177 2.92 23.71 15.66
N MET A 178 4.04 23.05 15.40
CA MET A 178 4.88 23.31 14.22
C MET A 178 4.05 23.08 12.95
N ASP A 179 4.14 24.03 12.04
CA ASP A 179 3.42 23.94 10.78
C ASP A 179 4.03 22.81 9.87
N GLU A 180 3.24 22.30 8.95
CA GLU A 180 3.62 21.17 8.10
C GLU A 180 4.83 21.53 7.21
N ASP A 181 4.91 22.74 6.69
CA ASP A 181 5.99 23.20 5.82
C ASP A 181 7.30 23.34 6.58
N GLU A 182 7.28 23.86 7.80
CA GLU A 182 8.44 23.97 8.67
C GLU A 182 8.95 22.59 9.07
N MET A 183 8.07 21.69 9.45
CA MET A 183 8.41 20.29 9.77
C MET A 183 9.06 19.58 8.59
N ILE A 184 8.51 19.76 7.39
CA ILE A 184 9.06 19.17 6.14
C ILE A 184 10.47 19.70 5.87
N GLN A 185 10.71 20.98 6.05
CA GLN A 185 12.00 21.58 5.71
C GLN A 185 13.10 21.20 6.70
N ILE A 186 12.78 21.05 7.97
CA ILE A 186 13.78 20.85 9.02
C ILE A 186 13.92 19.37 9.38
N PHE A 187 12.80 18.70 9.67
CA PHE A 187 12.81 17.35 10.23
C PHE A 187 12.96 16.25 9.15
N ILE A 188 12.27 16.38 8.01
CA ILE A 188 12.31 15.36 6.96
C ILE A 188 13.73 15.11 6.42
N PRO A 189 14.61 16.11 6.19
CA PRO A 189 15.99 15.85 5.80
C PRO A 189 16.75 15.00 6.81
N CYS A 190 16.58 15.27 8.11
CA CYS A 190 17.24 14.52 9.19
C CYS A 190 16.79 13.05 9.21
N VAL A 191 15.47 12.81 9.15
CA VAL A 191 14.91 11.45 9.08
C VAL A 191 15.37 10.73 7.82
N SER A 192 15.36 11.42 6.68
CA SER A 192 15.80 10.85 5.40
C SER A 192 17.25 10.42 5.43
N ALA A 193 18.14 11.24 6.01
CA ALA A 193 19.56 10.91 6.17
C ALA A 193 19.74 9.69 7.10
N LYS A 194 19.03 9.67 8.24
CA LYS A 194 19.10 8.56 9.21
C LYS A 194 18.64 7.25 8.59
N VAL A 195 17.48 7.25 7.92
CA VAL A 195 16.95 6.06 7.25
C VAL A 195 17.84 5.63 6.07
N CYS A 196 18.45 6.57 5.34
CA CYS A 196 19.41 6.26 4.30
C CYS A 196 20.66 5.55 4.85
N ASN A 197 21.18 6.00 6.00
CA ASN A 197 22.31 5.36 6.67
C ASN A 197 21.97 3.93 7.13
N TRP A 198 20.76 3.71 7.62
CA TRP A 198 20.29 2.35 7.95
C TRP A 198 20.09 1.50 6.70
N ALA A 199 19.51 2.08 5.65
CA ALA A 199 19.35 1.40 4.38
C ALA A 199 20.69 0.95 3.80
N TYR A 200 21.71 1.80 3.85
CA TYR A 200 23.06 1.47 3.37
C TYR A 200 23.68 0.24 4.07
N LYS A 201 23.32 0.00 5.33
CA LYS A 201 23.80 -1.19 6.09
C LYS A 201 23.04 -2.47 5.76
N ILE A 202 21.87 -2.37 5.12
CA ILE A 202 20.95 -3.49 4.90
C ILE A 202 20.69 -3.76 3.42
N LEU A 203 20.44 -2.70 2.63
CA LEU A 203 20.14 -2.79 1.20
C LEU A 203 21.40 -2.57 0.38
N THR A 204 21.61 -3.43 -0.60
CA THR A 204 22.67 -3.22 -1.61
C THR A 204 22.20 -2.25 -2.70
N GLU A 205 23.13 -1.68 -3.46
CA GLU A 205 22.78 -0.90 -4.65
C GLU A 205 21.95 -1.73 -5.66
N LYS A 206 22.22 -3.03 -5.75
CA LYS A 206 21.48 -3.96 -6.61
C LYS A 206 20.01 -4.10 -6.15
N ASP A 207 19.75 -4.13 -4.85
CA ASP A 207 18.39 -4.16 -4.31
C ASP A 207 17.64 -2.89 -4.70
N LEU A 208 18.28 -1.71 -4.59
CA LEU A 208 17.70 -0.44 -5.01
C LEU A 208 17.39 -0.42 -6.51
N ASP A 209 18.30 -0.94 -7.36
CA ASP A 209 18.07 -1.03 -8.81
C ASP A 209 16.86 -1.93 -9.14
N ILE A 210 16.69 -3.05 -8.41
CA ILE A 210 15.51 -3.92 -8.53
C ILE A 210 14.25 -3.13 -8.22
N PHE A 211 14.18 -2.47 -7.07
CA PHE A 211 12.98 -1.73 -6.66
C PHE A 211 12.65 -0.55 -7.58
N ILE A 212 13.66 0.21 -8.02
CA ILE A 212 13.48 1.31 -8.99
C ILE A 212 12.93 0.78 -10.31
N LYS A 213 13.40 -0.38 -10.78
CA LYS A 213 12.89 -1.02 -11.99
C LYS A 213 11.45 -1.52 -11.80
N GLU A 214 11.16 -2.14 -10.66
CA GLU A 214 9.81 -2.62 -10.33
C GLU A 214 8.78 -1.49 -10.31
N LYS A 215 9.08 -0.36 -9.65
CA LYS A 215 8.20 0.81 -9.60
C LYS A 215 7.80 1.35 -10.98
N LYS A 216 8.67 1.18 -11.98
CA LYS A 216 8.42 1.62 -13.35
C LYS A 216 7.63 0.64 -14.18
N SER A 217 7.38 -0.58 -13.69
CA SER A 217 6.62 -1.56 -14.45
C SER A 217 5.13 -1.20 -14.49
N PRO A 218 4.44 -1.41 -15.64
CA PRO A 218 2.99 -1.19 -15.72
C PRO A 218 2.23 -1.99 -14.67
N SER A 219 2.62 -3.23 -14.43
CA SER A 219 1.98 -4.09 -13.42
C SER A 219 2.10 -3.54 -12.00
N HIS A 220 3.23 -2.92 -11.65
CA HIS A 220 3.33 -2.25 -10.35
C HIS A 220 2.36 -1.07 -10.26
N GLN A 221 2.21 -0.29 -11.31
CA GLN A 221 1.28 0.84 -11.36
C GLN A 221 -0.17 0.38 -11.22
N HIS A 222 -0.58 -0.69 -11.93
CA HIS A 222 -1.92 -1.29 -11.78
C HIS A 222 -2.17 -1.78 -10.35
N ILE A 223 -1.19 -2.45 -9.72
CA ILE A 223 -1.28 -2.89 -8.33
C ILE A 223 -1.45 -1.69 -7.37
N MET A 224 -0.73 -0.59 -7.62
CA MET A 224 -0.87 0.62 -6.80
C MET A 224 -2.23 1.29 -6.99
N GLN A 225 -2.75 1.36 -8.22
CA GLN A 225 -4.10 1.85 -8.51
C GLN A 225 -5.17 1.00 -7.81
N TYR A 226 -5.06 -0.33 -7.90
CA TYR A 226 -5.92 -1.26 -7.17
C TYR A 226 -5.92 -0.99 -5.66
N ARG A 227 -4.73 -0.85 -5.05
CA ARG A 227 -4.60 -0.56 -3.61
C ARG A 227 -5.20 0.79 -3.22
N GLN A 228 -5.03 1.80 -4.05
CA GLN A 228 -5.61 3.12 -3.80
C GLN A 228 -7.13 3.10 -3.93
N ALA A 229 -7.66 2.40 -4.92
CA ALA A 229 -9.10 2.28 -5.12
C ALA A 229 -9.78 1.62 -3.92
N MET A 230 -9.22 0.55 -3.38
CA MET A 230 -9.76 -0.15 -2.20
C MET A 230 -9.91 0.73 -0.96
N VAL A 231 -9.15 1.82 -0.86
CA VAL A 231 -9.12 2.68 0.34
C VAL A 231 -9.81 4.02 0.09
N LYS A 232 -9.61 4.61 -1.09
CA LYS A 232 -9.97 6.02 -1.37
C LYS A 232 -11.16 6.20 -2.28
N SER A 233 -11.47 5.22 -3.14
CA SER A 233 -12.60 5.32 -4.04
C SER A 233 -13.91 5.10 -3.28
N PRO A 234 -14.92 5.97 -3.40
CA PRO A 234 -16.23 5.74 -2.80
C PRO A 234 -16.90 4.44 -3.29
N ASP A 235 -16.71 4.12 -4.59
CA ASP A 235 -17.36 2.98 -5.24
C ASP A 235 -16.61 1.66 -5.05
N ASP A 236 -15.30 1.72 -4.79
CA ASP A 236 -14.41 0.55 -4.68
C ASP A 236 -13.86 0.36 -3.25
N ASN A 237 -14.41 1.07 -2.26
CA ASN A 237 -13.98 0.97 -0.87
C ASN A 237 -14.40 -0.38 -0.29
N ILE A 238 -13.40 -1.19 0.07
CA ILE A 238 -13.65 -2.54 0.62
C ILE A 238 -14.44 -2.49 1.94
N GLY A 239 -14.17 -1.50 2.78
CA GLY A 239 -14.90 -1.31 4.04
C GLY A 239 -16.40 -1.11 3.79
N THR A 240 -16.76 -0.23 2.86
CA THR A 240 -18.16 0.00 2.47
C THR A 240 -18.77 -1.25 1.85
N ALA A 241 -18.05 -1.91 0.94
CA ALA A 241 -18.56 -3.10 0.26
C ALA A 241 -18.82 -4.27 1.22
N ILE A 242 -17.92 -4.54 2.15
CA ILE A 242 -18.11 -5.61 3.15
C ILE A 242 -19.21 -5.27 4.14
N MET A 243 -19.35 -3.99 4.52
CA MET A 243 -20.44 -3.54 5.40
C MET A 243 -21.81 -3.77 4.77
N LYS A 244 -22.00 -3.49 3.49
CA LYS A 244 -23.25 -3.79 2.78
C LYS A 244 -23.59 -5.29 2.81
N LYS A 245 -22.61 -6.16 2.59
CA LYS A 245 -22.81 -7.61 2.67
C LYS A 245 -23.18 -8.06 4.07
N ILE A 246 -22.54 -7.51 5.11
CA ILE A 246 -22.87 -7.76 6.51
C ILE A 246 -24.31 -7.35 6.80
N MET A 247 -24.69 -6.12 6.48
CA MET A 247 -26.04 -5.62 6.70
C MET A 247 -27.08 -6.48 5.98
N THR A 248 -26.83 -6.86 4.73
CA THR A 248 -27.70 -7.77 3.97
C THR A 248 -27.87 -9.13 4.67
N TYR A 249 -26.78 -9.73 5.15
CA TYR A 249 -26.83 -11.02 5.84
C TYR A 249 -27.67 -10.98 7.12
N PHE A 250 -27.56 -9.89 7.87
CA PHE A 250 -28.30 -9.70 9.12
C PHE A 250 -29.71 -9.11 8.94
N GLY A 251 -30.11 -8.79 7.70
CA GLY A 251 -31.42 -8.18 7.40
C GLY A 251 -31.55 -6.75 7.92
N ILE A 252 -30.44 -6.02 7.99
CA ILE A 252 -30.38 -4.61 8.40
C ILE A 252 -30.54 -3.75 7.15
N GLU A 253 -31.55 -2.87 7.13
CA GLU A 253 -31.77 -1.89 6.06
C GLU A 253 -30.81 -0.70 6.21
N GLU A 254 -30.37 -0.13 5.06
CA GLU A 254 -29.50 1.07 5.02
C GLU A 254 -30.24 2.32 5.55
#